data_ddec630f9ea0f126db086e33d983066d
#
_entry.id   ddec630f9ea0f126db086e33d983066d
#
_cell.length_a   1.000
_cell.length_b   1.000
_cell.length_c   1.000
_cell.angle_alpha   90.00
_cell.angle_beta   90.00
_cell.angle_gamma   90.00
#
_symmetry.space_group_name_H-M   'P 1'
#
loop_
_entity.id
_entity.type
_entity.pdbx_description
1 polymer ?
#
loop_
_entity_poly.entity_id
_entity_poly.type
_entity_poly.pdbx_seq_one_letter_code
_entity_poly.pdbx_strand_id
1 'polypeptide(L)'
;IPSISVTGRVDSTRDTIATAARNYDNSWTPLTLENERKWSTLVLPRDVQQTNQVTTISNITRVFNEEQKFPEMDAYTVSKIYADWTASGEKANTEALTEENILAVYDKMLEEMSEGRVPKMGLILYVNPATNTLIKNAQGIYRTLDVGKQNKLSRAIKSLDEVQIEEVPSELMKTLYDFTQGWKVAASAKQINMMLINPLAVITPVSYEFSKLDEPSALSEGKYVYYEESHEDVFVLANKKKAIQMSVEA
;
A
#
# COMPACT_ATOMS: atom_id res chain seq x y z
N ILE A 1 -9.20 10.40 -14.33
CA ILE A 1 -10.30 9.69 -13.67
C ILE A 1 -11.58 10.47 -13.85
N PRO A 2 -12.70 9.87 -14.33
CA PRO A 2 -13.99 10.52 -14.39
C PRO A 2 -14.60 10.64 -12.98
N SER A 3 -15.24 11.75 -12.69
CA SER A 3 -16.02 11.96 -11.48
C SER A 3 -17.38 12.55 -11.82
N ILE A 4 -18.41 12.19 -11.04
CA ILE A 4 -19.77 12.71 -11.17
C ILE A 4 -20.16 13.32 -9.85
N SER A 5 -20.65 14.56 -9.88
CA SER A 5 -21.31 15.22 -8.76
C SER A 5 -22.79 15.42 -9.06
N VAL A 6 -23.62 15.34 -8.03
CA VAL A 6 -25.07 15.56 -8.15
C VAL A 6 -25.55 16.52 -7.07
N THR A 7 -26.57 17.31 -7.37
CA THR A 7 -27.20 18.20 -6.38
C THR A 7 -28.13 17.40 -5.45
N GLY A 8 -28.38 17.95 -4.26
CA GLY A 8 -29.32 17.38 -3.29
C GLY A 8 -30.79 17.49 -3.72
N ARG A 9 -31.66 16.86 -2.92
CA ARG A 9 -33.12 16.99 -3.07
C ARG A 9 -33.57 18.37 -2.61
N VAL A 10 -34.63 18.86 -3.26
CA VAL A 10 -35.36 20.10 -2.83
C VAL A 10 -36.78 19.71 -2.41
N ASP A 11 -37.41 20.61 -1.63
CA ASP A 11 -38.78 20.39 -1.20
C ASP A 11 -39.75 20.40 -2.40
N SER A 12 -40.75 19.53 -2.35
CA SER A 12 -41.79 19.45 -3.37
C SER A 12 -42.87 20.51 -3.11
N THR A 13 -43.25 21.24 -4.16
CA THR A 13 -44.40 22.15 -4.14
C THR A 13 -45.58 21.51 -4.87
N ARG A 14 -46.80 21.70 -4.33
CA ARG A 14 -48.02 21.14 -4.95
C ARG A 14 -48.54 22.02 -6.09
N ASP A 15 -48.19 23.27 -6.11
CA ASP A 15 -48.82 24.30 -6.95
C ASP A 15 -48.04 24.63 -8.23
N THR A 16 -46.84 24.07 -8.39
CA THR A 16 -45.99 24.32 -9.56
C THR A 16 -45.37 23.05 -10.09
N ILE A 17 -45.27 22.92 -11.42
CA ILE A 17 -44.51 21.91 -12.09
C ILE A 17 -43.11 22.50 -12.34
N ALA A 18 -42.09 21.98 -11.65
CA ALA A 18 -40.72 22.36 -11.91
C ALA A 18 -40.25 21.74 -13.25
N THR A 19 -39.68 22.55 -14.11
CA THR A 19 -39.01 22.05 -15.33
C THR A 19 -37.77 21.25 -14.90
N ALA A 20 -37.65 20.02 -15.35
CA ALA A 20 -36.46 19.22 -15.10
C ALA A 20 -35.22 19.89 -15.68
N ALA A 21 -34.24 20.16 -14.83
CA ALA A 21 -32.95 20.73 -15.21
C ALA A 21 -31.84 19.70 -14.97
N ARG A 22 -30.71 19.89 -15.64
CA ARG A 22 -29.52 19.07 -15.41
C ARG A 22 -28.98 19.32 -14.01
N ASN A 23 -29.09 18.32 -13.14
CA ASN A 23 -28.68 18.38 -11.73
C ASN A 23 -27.44 17.53 -11.44
N TYR A 24 -26.64 17.27 -12.45
CA TYR A 24 -25.37 16.57 -12.34
C TYR A 24 -24.30 17.29 -13.14
N ASP A 25 -23.08 17.17 -12.68
CA ASP A 25 -21.90 17.60 -13.41
C ASP A 25 -20.89 16.45 -13.46
N ASN A 26 -20.16 16.35 -14.55
CA ASN A 26 -19.10 15.38 -14.70
C ASN A 26 -17.78 16.09 -15.04
N SER A 27 -16.73 15.69 -14.38
CA SER A 27 -15.39 16.21 -14.59
C SER A 27 -14.39 15.07 -14.80
N TRP A 28 -13.31 15.39 -15.48
CA TRP A 28 -12.18 14.50 -15.68
C TRP A 28 -10.97 15.08 -14.94
N THR A 29 -10.41 14.31 -14.03
CA THR A 29 -9.15 14.66 -13.38
C THR A 29 -8.04 13.85 -14.06
N PRO A 30 -7.14 14.50 -14.81
CA PRO A 30 -5.96 13.81 -15.36
C PRO A 30 -5.02 13.44 -14.20
N LEU A 31 -4.47 12.24 -14.25
CA LEU A 31 -3.40 11.77 -13.38
C LEU A 31 -2.20 11.44 -14.25
N THR A 32 -1.03 11.92 -13.87
CA THR A 32 0.23 11.64 -14.55
C THR A 32 1.00 10.61 -13.75
N LEU A 33 1.43 9.53 -14.40
CA LEU A 33 2.32 8.56 -13.80
C LEU A 33 3.72 9.15 -13.77
N GLU A 34 4.41 9.03 -12.64
CA GLU A 34 5.74 9.58 -12.41
C GLU A 34 6.78 8.49 -12.11
N ASN A 35 6.33 7.29 -11.74
CA ASN A 35 7.22 6.20 -11.37
C ASN A 35 7.57 5.34 -12.59
N GLU A 36 8.73 5.63 -13.18
CA GLU A 36 9.33 4.88 -14.28
C GLU A 36 10.59 4.19 -13.78
N ARG A 37 10.60 2.86 -13.80
CA ARG A 37 11.68 2.03 -13.23
C ARG A 37 12.20 1.06 -14.27
N LYS A 38 13.54 0.88 -14.27
CA LYS A 38 14.21 -0.09 -15.13
C LYS A 38 15.32 -0.81 -14.39
N TRP A 39 15.53 -2.04 -14.81
CA TRP A 39 16.65 -2.83 -14.34
C TRP A 39 17.23 -3.67 -15.47
N SER A 40 18.54 -3.87 -15.44
CA SER A 40 19.21 -4.70 -16.43
C SER A 40 20.39 -5.43 -15.80
N THR A 41 20.70 -6.60 -16.33
CA THR A 41 21.89 -7.38 -15.93
C THR A 41 22.52 -8.07 -17.12
N LEU A 42 23.83 -8.34 -16.99
CA LEU A 42 24.63 -9.09 -17.94
C LEU A 42 25.14 -10.37 -17.28
N VAL A 43 25.04 -11.48 -17.97
CA VAL A 43 25.54 -12.76 -17.46
C VAL A 43 26.42 -13.42 -18.49
N LEU A 44 27.67 -13.70 -18.11
CA LEU A 44 28.60 -14.42 -18.96
C LEU A 44 28.32 -15.94 -18.87
N PRO A 45 28.12 -16.67 -19.99
CA PRO A 45 27.87 -18.11 -19.96
C PRO A 45 28.91 -18.93 -19.19
N ARG A 46 30.16 -18.51 -19.21
CA ARG A 46 31.24 -19.15 -18.47
C ARG A 46 31.09 -19.04 -16.96
N ASP A 47 30.58 -17.91 -16.45
CA ASP A 47 30.36 -17.71 -15.01
C ASP A 47 29.25 -18.66 -14.52
N VAL A 48 28.22 -18.92 -15.34
CA VAL A 48 27.17 -19.87 -15.03
C VAL A 48 27.75 -21.28 -14.82
N GLN A 49 28.69 -21.69 -15.66
CA GLN A 49 29.35 -23.00 -15.51
C GLN A 49 30.30 -23.06 -14.30
N GLN A 50 31.07 -22.00 -14.07
CA GLN A 50 32.04 -21.92 -12.97
C GLN A 50 31.38 -21.83 -11.59
N THR A 51 30.18 -21.25 -11.50
CA THR A 51 29.41 -21.11 -10.25
C THR A 51 28.42 -22.28 -10.02
N ASN A 52 28.57 -23.38 -10.78
CA ASN A 52 27.67 -24.51 -10.70
C ASN A 52 26.17 -24.08 -10.88
N GLN A 53 25.91 -23.26 -11.87
CA GLN A 53 24.60 -22.72 -12.26
C GLN A 53 23.94 -21.77 -11.25
N VAL A 54 24.65 -21.30 -10.24
CA VAL A 54 24.10 -20.31 -9.27
C VAL A 54 23.79 -18.98 -9.95
N THR A 55 24.62 -18.52 -10.90
CA THR A 55 24.47 -17.25 -11.61
C THR A 55 23.64 -17.36 -12.89
N THR A 56 22.69 -18.28 -12.95
CA THR A 56 21.71 -18.30 -14.06
C THR A 56 20.82 -17.05 -14.03
N ILE A 57 20.39 -16.58 -15.19
CA ILE A 57 19.44 -15.47 -15.31
C ILE A 57 18.22 -15.67 -14.42
N SER A 58 17.66 -16.87 -14.43
CA SER A 58 16.48 -17.23 -13.61
C SER A 58 16.73 -17.05 -12.11
N ASN A 59 17.89 -17.44 -11.59
CA ASN A 59 18.22 -17.25 -10.18
C ASN A 59 18.47 -15.78 -9.86
N ILE A 60 19.18 -15.05 -10.73
CA ILE A 60 19.48 -13.63 -10.56
C ILE A 60 18.16 -12.82 -10.56
N THR A 61 17.26 -13.05 -11.51
CA THR A 61 15.98 -12.34 -11.58
C THR A 61 15.07 -12.71 -10.39
N ARG A 62 15.08 -13.98 -9.94
CA ARG A 62 14.34 -14.37 -8.73
C ARG A 62 14.83 -13.61 -7.51
N VAL A 63 16.14 -13.58 -7.26
CA VAL A 63 16.73 -12.87 -6.12
C VAL A 63 16.48 -11.36 -6.22
N PHE A 64 16.62 -10.79 -7.43
CA PHE A 64 16.30 -9.38 -7.66
C PHE A 64 14.83 -9.06 -7.32
N ASN A 65 13.90 -9.88 -7.79
CA ASN A 65 12.47 -9.68 -7.50
C ASN A 65 12.18 -9.77 -5.99
N GLU A 66 12.72 -10.80 -5.31
CA GLU A 66 12.45 -11.04 -3.89
C GLU A 66 13.12 -10.01 -2.97
N GLU A 67 14.34 -9.56 -3.29
CA GLU A 67 15.13 -8.72 -2.39
C GLU A 67 15.08 -7.21 -2.74
N GLN A 68 14.75 -6.87 -3.99
CA GLN A 68 14.80 -5.48 -4.46
C GLN A 68 13.45 -5.02 -5.02
N LYS A 69 12.95 -5.64 -6.09
CA LYS A 69 11.78 -5.14 -6.84
C LYS A 69 10.52 -5.11 -5.98
N PHE A 70 10.13 -6.23 -5.36
CA PHE A 70 8.89 -6.28 -4.58
C PHE A 70 8.95 -5.41 -3.32
N PRO A 71 10.05 -5.41 -2.52
CA PRO A 71 10.16 -4.48 -1.41
C PRO A 71 10.16 -3.00 -1.84
N GLU A 72 10.75 -2.66 -3.00
CA GLU A 72 10.70 -1.32 -3.56
C GLU A 72 9.26 -0.90 -3.90
N MET A 73 8.50 -1.77 -4.59
CA MET A 73 7.11 -1.51 -4.94
C MET A 73 6.23 -1.32 -3.71
N ASP A 74 6.43 -2.14 -2.67
CA ASP A 74 5.70 -2.02 -1.40
C ASP A 74 6.04 -0.71 -0.68
N ALA A 75 7.33 -0.38 -0.57
CA ALA A 75 7.80 0.85 0.05
C ALA A 75 7.30 2.10 -0.72
N TYR A 76 7.32 2.06 -2.05
CA TYR A 76 6.77 3.11 -2.89
C TYR A 76 5.28 3.28 -2.65
N THR A 77 4.52 2.18 -2.68
CA THR A 77 3.06 2.19 -2.46
C THR A 77 2.70 2.83 -1.13
N VAL A 78 3.33 2.39 -0.03
CA VAL A 78 3.04 2.90 1.30
C VAL A 78 3.38 4.38 1.43
N SER A 79 4.57 4.79 0.96
CA SER A 79 4.99 6.19 1.05
C SER A 79 4.17 7.12 0.15
N LYS A 80 3.79 6.67 -1.03
CA LYS A 80 2.96 7.45 -1.96
C LYS A 80 1.53 7.61 -1.43
N ILE A 81 0.94 6.56 -0.86
CA ILE A 81 -0.36 6.65 -0.19
C ILE A 81 -0.30 7.68 0.94
N TYR A 82 0.74 7.65 1.78
CA TYR A 82 0.92 8.63 2.85
C TYR A 82 1.06 10.05 2.31
N ALA A 83 1.88 10.25 1.28
CA ALA A 83 2.11 11.57 0.68
C ALA A 83 0.84 12.15 0.06
N ASP A 84 0.12 11.40 -0.76
CA ASP A 84 -1.11 11.83 -1.42
C ASP A 84 -2.23 12.09 -0.41
N TRP A 85 -2.35 11.23 0.60
CA TRP A 85 -3.33 11.36 1.66
C TRP A 85 -3.09 12.63 2.49
N THR A 86 -1.84 12.89 2.89
CA THR A 86 -1.46 14.10 3.63
C THR A 86 -1.62 15.36 2.78
N ALA A 87 -1.25 15.31 1.49
CA ALA A 87 -1.46 16.41 0.55
C ALA A 87 -2.94 16.76 0.35
N SER A 88 -3.84 15.80 0.56
CA SER A 88 -5.29 16.03 0.52
C SER A 88 -5.83 16.75 1.77
N GLY A 89 -4.97 17.09 2.75
CA GLY A 89 -5.30 17.83 3.97
C GLY A 89 -5.68 16.94 5.16
N GLU A 90 -5.58 15.61 5.05
CA GLU A 90 -5.77 14.69 6.17
C GLU A 90 -4.52 14.67 7.07
N LYS A 91 -4.68 14.26 8.34
CA LYS A 91 -3.60 14.26 9.33
C LYS A 91 -3.52 12.91 10.02
N ALA A 92 -2.31 12.39 10.10
CA ALA A 92 -2.04 11.18 10.86
C ALA A 92 -2.16 11.41 12.36
N ASN A 93 -2.60 10.38 13.10
CA ASN A 93 -2.46 10.35 14.54
C ASN A 93 -0.98 10.16 14.90
N THR A 94 -0.46 11.03 15.74
CA THR A 94 0.95 11.00 16.20
C THR A 94 1.08 10.62 17.68
N GLU A 95 0.01 10.10 18.29
CA GLU A 95 0.04 9.64 19.66
C GLU A 95 0.92 8.41 19.80
N ALA A 96 1.78 8.38 20.82
CA ALA A 96 2.62 7.22 21.10
C ALA A 96 1.74 6.02 21.52
N LEU A 97 1.91 4.89 20.82
CA LEU A 97 1.11 3.69 21.03
C LEU A 97 1.64 2.90 22.24
N THR A 98 0.72 2.50 23.10
CA THR A 98 0.95 1.65 24.28
C THR A 98 -0.07 0.51 24.33
N GLU A 99 0.15 -0.49 25.18
CA GLU A 99 -0.81 -1.58 25.40
C GLU A 99 -2.17 -1.09 25.95
N GLU A 100 -2.19 0.10 26.56
CA GLU A 100 -3.39 0.69 27.16
C GLU A 100 -4.22 1.50 26.16
N ASN A 101 -3.57 2.23 25.22
CA ASN A 101 -4.27 3.16 24.33
C ASN A 101 -4.47 2.66 22.89
N ILE A 102 -3.80 1.58 22.50
CA ILE A 102 -3.79 1.13 21.10
C ILE A 102 -5.20 0.82 20.56
N LEU A 103 -6.07 0.24 21.38
CA LEU A 103 -7.46 -0.03 20.99
C LEU A 103 -8.26 1.27 20.86
N ALA A 104 -8.06 2.24 21.76
CA ALA A 104 -8.73 3.54 21.68
C ALA A 104 -8.32 4.33 20.43
N VAL A 105 -7.04 4.25 20.04
CA VAL A 105 -6.55 4.85 18.78
C VAL A 105 -7.16 4.16 17.57
N TYR A 106 -7.24 2.83 17.59
CA TYR A 106 -7.88 2.06 16.52
C TYR A 106 -9.37 2.37 16.39
N ASP A 107 -10.11 2.40 17.52
CA ASP A 107 -11.54 2.74 17.54
C ASP A 107 -11.78 4.13 16.99
N LYS A 108 -10.93 5.11 17.31
CA LYS A 108 -10.99 6.47 16.74
C LYS A 108 -10.79 6.48 15.23
N MET A 109 -9.86 5.68 14.71
CA MET A 109 -9.66 5.54 13.26
C MET A 109 -10.92 4.97 12.58
N LEU A 110 -11.57 3.97 13.20
CA LEU A 110 -12.84 3.41 12.70
C LEU A 110 -14.00 4.42 12.80
N GLU A 111 -14.06 5.21 13.87
CA GLU A 111 -15.04 6.28 14.03
C GLU A 111 -14.92 7.31 12.92
N GLU A 112 -13.71 7.81 12.65
CA GLU A 112 -13.45 8.79 11.59
C GLU A 112 -13.83 8.26 10.20
N MET A 113 -13.58 6.97 9.93
CA MET A 113 -14.04 6.32 8.69
C MET A 113 -15.57 6.23 8.63
N SER A 114 -16.21 5.88 9.74
CA SER A 114 -17.66 5.76 9.81
C SER A 114 -18.36 7.09 9.61
N GLU A 115 -17.85 8.17 10.21
CA GLU A 115 -18.30 9.55 9.97
C GLU A 115 -18.07 9.97 8.51
N GLY A 116 -17.00 9.47 7.88
CA GLY A 116 -16.73 9.61 6.45
C GLY A 116 -17.63 8.77 5.54
N ARG A 117 -18.60 8.01 6.08
CA ARG A 117 -19.49 7.09 5.35
C ARG A 117 -18.74 6.01 4.55
N VAL A 118 -17.59 5.57 5.07
CA VAL A 118 -16.81 4.51 4.44
C VAL A 118 -17.45 3.15 4.76
N PRO A 119 -17.64 2.27 3.76
CA PRO A 119 -18.12 0.93 4.01
C PRO A 119 -17.14 0.15 4.90
N LYS A 120 -17.66 -0.52 5.93
CA LYS A 120 -16.83 -1.35 6.83
C LYS A 120 -16.30 -2.63 6.15
N MET A 121 -17.01 -3.11 5.13
CA MET A 121 -16.64 -4.32 4.42
C MET A 121 -15.33 -4.11 3.61
N GLY A 122 -14.38 -5.04 3.79
CA GLY A 122 -13.12 -5.04 3.05
C GLY A 122 -12.06 -4.06 3.57
N LEU A 123 -12.20 -3.56 4.81
CA LEU A 123 -11.14 -2.80 5.47
C LEU A 123 -9.96 -3.72 5.80
N ILE A 124 -8.76 -3.20 5.63
CA ILE A 124 -7.51 -3.86 5.98
C ILE A 124 -6.71 -2.94 6.91
N LEU A 125 -6.21 -3.51 7.99
CA LEU A 125 -5.31 -2.83 8.92
C LEU A 125 -3.89 -3.37 8.72
N TYR A 126 -3.04 -2.57 8.11
CA TYR A 126 -1.61 -2.85 8.05
C TYR A 126 -0.93 -2.36 9.32
N VAL A 127 -0.11 -3.22 9.92
CA VAL A 127 0.60 -2.91 11.17
C VAL A 127 2.06 -3.35 11.09
N ASN A 128 2.94 -2.61 11.74
CA ASN A 128 4.31 -3.08 11.92
C ASN A 128 4.40 -4.16 13.04
N PRO A 129 5.45 -4.97 13.09
CA PRO A 129 5.58 -6.07 14.07
C PRO A 129 5.52 -5.60 15.53
N ALA A 130 6.05 -4.41 15.85
CA ALA A 130 6.01 -3.84 17.18
C ALA A 130 4.56 -3.52 17.59
N THR A 131 3.82 -2.85 16.70
CA THR A 131 2.40 -2.53 16.90
C THR A 131 1.54 -3.79 16.99
N ASN A 132 1.79 -4.81 16.16
CA ASN A 132 1.09 -6.09 16.26
C ASN A 132 1.32 -6.76 17.62
N THR A 133 2.52 -6.61 18.21
CA THR A 133 2.80 -7.09 19.56
C THR A 133 1.99 -6.32 20.61
N LEU A 134 1.86 -4.99 20.47
CA LEU A 134 1.02 -4.18 21.35
C LEU A 134 -0.45 -4.60 21.25
N ILE A 135 -0.98 -4.82 20.04
CA ILE A 135 -2.35 -5.33 19.84
C ILE A 135 -2.53 -6.68 20.54
N LYS A 136 -1.58 -7.60 20.40
CA LYS A 136 -1.62 -8.92 21.07
C LYS A 136 -1.63 -8.84 22.59
N ASN A 137 -1.06 -7.80 23.16
CA ASN A 137 -0.96 -7.59 24.61
C ASN A 137 -1.98 -6.58 25.14
N ALA A 138 -2.74 -5.91 24.27
CA ALA A 138 -3.65 -4.83 24.65
C ALA A 138 -4.63 -5.24 25.74
N GLN A 139 -4.83 -4.34 26.68
CA GLN A 139 -5.83 -4.49 27.74
C GLN A 139 -7.23 -4.42 27.12
N GLY A 140 -8.10 -5.34 27.52
CA GLY A 140 -9.47 -5.43 26.98
C GLY A 140 -9.69 -6.48 25.89
N ILE A 141 -8.64 -7.06 25.32
CA ILE A 141 -8.78 -8.21 24.41
C ILE A 141 -8.92 -9.49 25.24
N TYR A 142 -10.14 -10.00 25.35
CA TYR A 142 -10.41 -11.31 25.93
C TYR A 142 -10.17 -12.39 24.87
N ARG A 143 -9.19 -13.25 25.12
CA ARG A 143 -8.85 -14.35 24.22
C ARG A 143 -9.44 -15.66 24.73
N THR A 144 -10.17 -16.35 23.89
CA THR A 144 -10.44 -17.77 24.05
C THR A 144 -9.20 -18.53 23.55
N LEU A 145 -8.45 -19.13 24.45
CA LEU A 145 -7.31 -19.97 24.09
C LEU A 145 -7.86 -21.28 23.52
N ASP A 146 -7.81 -21.44 22.23
CA ASP A 146 -8.15 -22.71 21.59
C ASP A 146 -6.91 -23.62 21.64
N VAL A 147 -6.98 -24.62 22.50
CA VAL A 147 -5.99 -25.68 22.57
C VAL A 147 -6.32 -26.68 21.46
N GLY A 148 -5.83 -26.42 20.26
CA GLY A 148 -6.02 -27.30 19.13
C GLY A 148 -5.48 -28.72 19.39
N LYS A 149 -5.89 -29.68 18.54
CA LYS A 149 -5.56 -31.11 18.60
C LYS A 149 -4.04 -31.45 18.67
N GLN A 150 -3.16 -30.45 18.55
CA GLN A 150 -1.69 -30.61 18.61
C GLN A 150 -1.01 -29.92 19.79
N ASN A 151 -1.74 -29.57 20.84
CA ASN A 151 -1.21 -28.83 22.01
C ASN A 151 -0.42 -27.54 21.66
N LYS A 152 -0.72 -26.89 20.55
CA LYS A 152 -0.11 -25.61 20.15
C LYS A 152 -1.03 -24.46 20.54
N LEU A 153 -0.52 -23.54 21.36
CA LEU A 153 -1.18 -22.30 21.71
C LEU A 153 -0.99 -21.29 20.56
N SER A 154 -2.08 -20.85 19.93
CA SER A 154 -2.03 -19.75 18.97
C SER A 154 -2.34 -18.44 19.68
N ARG A 155 -1.45 -17.44 19.56
CA ARG A 155 -1.65 -16.07 20.04
C ARG A 155 -1.88 -15.08 18.89
N ALA A 156 -2.05 -15.56 17.67
CA ALA A 156 -2.26 -14.71 16.50
C ALA A 156 -3.66 -14.08 16.56
N ILE A 157 -3.72 -12.76 16.37
CA ILE A 157 -4.95 -12.02 16.13
C ILE A 157 -4.95 -11.72 14.61
N LYS A 158 -5.94 -12.26 13.90
CA LYS A 158 -6.06 -12.10 12.45
C LYS A 158 -7.05 -11.02 12.03
N SER A 159 -7.94 -10.65 12.93
CA SER A 159 -8.95 -9.62 12.70
C SER A 159 -9.37 -8.95 14.00
N LEU A 160 -9.72 -7.66 13.90
CA LEU A 160 -10.40 -6.87 14.92
C LEU A 160 -11.64 -6.27 14.28
N ASP A 161 -12.81 -6.44 14.90
CA ASP A 161 -14.09 -5.89 14.41
C ASP A 161 -14.36 -6.17 12.91
N GLU A 162 -14.07 -7.42 12.47
CA GLU A 162 -14.16 -7.86 11.06
C GLU A 162 -13.10 -7.23 10.12
N VAL A 163 -12.24 -6.36 10.61
CA VAL A 163 -11.10 -5.80 9.86
C VAL A 163 -9.94 -6.78 9.87
N GLN A 164 -9.46 -7.14 8.69
CA GLN A 164 -8.30 -8.02 8.53
C GLN A 164 -7.03 -7.29 8.96
N ILE A 165 -6.17 -7.97 9.74
CA ILE A 165 -4.88 -7.44 10.17
C ILE A 165 -3.78 -8.10 9.36
N GLU A 166 -2.95 -7.28 8.71
CA GLU A 166 -1.77 -7.70 7.96
C GLU A 166 -0.51 -7.11 8.58
N GLU A 167 0.44 -7.98 8.93
CA GLU A 167 1.73 -7.57 9.48
C GLU A 167 2.72 -7.30 8.34
N VAL A 168 3.27 -6.08 8.31
CA VAL A 168 4.24 -5.63 7.30
C VAL A 168 5.55 -5.26 8.00
N PRO A 169 6.73 -5.66 7.46
CA PRO A 169 8.02 -5.28 8.02
C PRO A 169 8.15 -3.76 8.24
N SER A 170 8.74 -3.38 9.37
CA SER A 170 8.86 -1.96 9.75
C SER A 170 9.63 -1.11 8.73
N GLU A 171 10.56 -1.72 8.00
CA GLU A 171 11.34 -1.05 6.95
C GLU A 171 10.50 -0.66 5.73
N LEU A 172 9.39 -1.38 5.47
CA LEU A 172 8.46 -1.11 4.35
C LEU A 172 7.33 -0.17 4.74
N MET A 173 7.19 0.17 6.04
CA MET A 173 6.14 1.07 6.55
C MET A 173 6.72 2.42 7.01
N LYS A 174 7.37 3.14 6.12
CA LYS A 174 7.90 4.48 6.39
C LYS A 174 7.19 5.54 5.54
N THR A 175 7.25 6.77 5.99
CA THR A 175 6.60 7.91 5.31
C THR A 175 7.36 8.41 4.10
N LEU A 176 8.66 8.12 4.00
CA LEU A 176 9.51 8.65 2.94
C LEU A 176 10.68 7.72 2.62
N TYR A 177 10.96 7.55 1.33
CA TYR A 177 12.09 6.79 0.82
C TYR A 177 12.85 7.58 -0.25
N ASP A 178 14.11 7.20 -0.46
CA ASP A 178 14.93 7.63 -1.58
C ASP A 178 15.01 6.48 -2.60
N PHE A 179 14.49 6.72 -3.79
CA PHE A 179 14.44 5.78 -4.90
C PHE A 179 15.48 6.07 -6.00
N THR A 180 16.48 6.89 -5.72
CA THR A 180 17.49 7.29 -6.72
C THR A 180 18.33 6.11 -7.20
N GLN A 181 18.72 5.20 -6.29
CA GLN A 181 19.46 3.98 -6.60
C GLN A 181 18.93 2.82 -5.76
N GLY A 182 17.97 2.06 -6.33
CA GLY A 182 17.20 1.10 -5.56
C GLY A 182 16.24 1.83 -4.62
N TRP A 183 16.03 1.30 -3.41
CA TRP A 183 15.18 1.92 -2.40
C TRP A 183 15.93 2.02 -1.06
N LYS A 184 15.80 3.15 -0.38
CA LYS A 184 16.40 3.38 0.94
C LYS A 184 15.46 4.25 1.77
N VAL A 185 15.40 3.99 3.07
CA VAL A 185 14.67 4.85 4.00
C VAL A 185 15.35 6.22 4.06
N ALA A 186 14.60 7.29 3.83
CA ALA A 186 15.11 8.65 3.93
C ALA A 186 15.39 9.04 5.39
N ALA A 187 16.37 9.91 5.62
CA ALA A 187 16.78 10.31 6.98
C ALA A 187 15.65 10.99 7.78
N SER A 188 14.70 11.65 7.10
CA SER A 188 13.54 12.31 7.71
C SER A 188 12.27 11.43 7.75
N ALA A 189 12.38 10.16 7.35
CA ALA A 189 11.26 9.25 7.34
C ALA A 189 10.81 8.90 8.77
N LYS A 190 9.50 8.93 8.99
CA LYS A 190 8.85 8.50 10.23
C LYS A 190 8.28 7.09 10.06
N GLN A 191 8.13 6.37 11.16
CA GLN A 191 7.49 5.05 11.16
C GLN A 191 5.98 5.20 11.06
N ILE A 192 5.36 4.52 10.11
CA ILE A 192 3.92 4.28 10.10
C ILE A 192 3.66 3.06 10.99
N ASN A 193 2.92 3.26 12.07
CA ASN A 193 2.63 2.20 13.03
C ASN A 193 1.39 1.39 12.63
N MET A 194 0.36 2.11 12.19
CA MET A 194 -0.90 1.53 11.71
C MET A 194 -1.38 2.27 10.47
N MET A 195 -1.86 1.55 9.49
CA MET A 195 -2.55 2.09 8.32
C MET A 195 -3.85 1.31 8.10
N LEU A 196 -4.96 1.94 8.42
CA LEU A 196 -6.30 1.39 8.17
C LEU A 196 -6.79 1.92 6.81
N ILE A 197 -7.08 1.03 5.88
CA ILE A 197 -7.41 1.39 4.52
C ILE A 197 -8.56 0.55 3.95
N ASN A 198 -9.42 1.21 3.17
CA ASN A 198 -10.28 0.51 2.24
C ASN A 198 -9.59 0.48 0.86
N PRO A 199 -9.29 -0.69 0.29
CA PRO A 199 -8.57 -0.80 -0.99
C PRO A 199 -9.23 -0.04 -2.14
N LEU A 200 -10.53 0.20 -2.09
CA LEU A 200 -11.25 0.99 -3.10
C LEU A 200 -10.86 2.48 -3.12
N ALA A 201 -10.08 2.96 -2.15
CA ALA A 201 -9.60 4.34 -2.09
C ALA A 201 -8.33 4.56 -2.91
N VAL A 202 -7.65 3.50 -3.29
CA VAL A 202 -6.36 3.54 -4.00
C VAL A 202 -6.48 2.84 -5.34
N ILE A 203 -5.79 3.37 -6.33
CA ILE A 203 -5.61 2.74 -7.64
C ILE A 203 -4.12 2.66 -7.95
N THR A 204 -3.72 1.55 -8.56
CA THR A 204 -2.34 1.26 -8.93
C THR A 204 -2.25 0.96 -10.42
N PRO A 205 -2.34 1.99 -11.28
CA PRO A 205 -2.27 1.78 -12.72
C PRO A 205 -0.87 1.39 -13.17
N VAL A 206 -0.80 0.41 -14.06
CA VAL A 206 0.40 0.07 -14.83
C VAL A 206 0.12 0.45 -16.28
N SER A 207 0.89 1.38 -16.84
CA SER A 207 0.70 1.84 -18.22
C SER A 207 1.59 1.13 -19.21
N TYR A 208 2.74 0.65 -18.74
CA TYR A 208 3.73 -0.03 -19.56
C TYR A 208 4.53 -1.02 -18.71
N GLU A 209 4.74 -2.19 -19.26
CA GLU A 209 5.63 -3.20 -18.72
C GLU A 209 6.33 -3.90 -19.88
N PHE A 210 7.63 -4.00 -19.80
CA PHE A 210 8.46 -4.67 -20.81
C PHE A 210 9.55 -5.47 -20.11
N SER A 211 9.74 -6.71 -20.55
CA SER A 211 10.87 -7.53 -20.12
C SER A 211 11.40 -8.36 -21.29
N LYS A 212 12.70 -8.45 -21.43
CA LYS A 212 13.33 -9.24 -22.48
C LYS A 212 14.65 -9.84 -22.04
N LEU A 213 14.86 -11.08 -22.45
CA LEU A 213 16.14 -11.76 -22.40
C LEU A 213 16.70 -11.91 -23.80
N ASP A 214 17.87 -11.34 -24.04
CA ASP A 214 18.64 -11.52 -25.26
C ASP A 214 19.74 -12.58 -25.06
N GLU A 215 19.82 -13.51 -26.03
CA GLU A 215 20.84 -14.54 -26.05
C GLU A 215 22.22 -13.97 -26.41
N PRO A 216 23.30 -14.69 -26.07
CA PRO A 216 24.66 -14.30 -26.43
C PRO A 216 24.82 -14.04 -27.93
N SER A 217 25.31 -12.86 -28.28
CA SER A 217 25.53 -12.41 -29.65
C SER A 217 26.84 -11.65 -29.78
N ALA A 218 27.26 -11.32 -30.99
CA ALA A 218 28.41 -10.47 -31.22
C ALA A 218 28.22 -9.06 -30.64
N LEU A 219 26.96 -8.54 -30.61
CA LEU A 219 26.63 -7.25 -30.03
C LEU A 219 26.71 -7.24 -28.50
N SER A 220 26.38 -8.35 -27.86
CA SER A 220 26.47 -8.50 -26.39
C SER A 220 27.82 -9.09 -25.94
N GLU A 221 28.79 -9.17 -26.84
CA GLU A 221 30.11 -9.76 -26.57
C GLU A 221 30.03 -11.18 -25.95
N GLY A 222 29.06 -11.95 -26.41
CA GLY A 222 28.84 -13.32 -25.94
C GLY A 222 28.17 -13.44 -24.56
N LYS A 223 27.51 -12.39 -24.08
CA LYS A 223 26.81 -12.38 -22.78
C LYS A 223 25.32 -12.47 -22.99
N TYR A 224 24.60 -13.06 -22.03
CA TYR A 224 23.16 -12.90 -21.87
C TYR A 224 22.88 -11.48 -21.37
N VAL A 225 21.87 -10.83 -21.93
CA VAL A 225 21.41 -9.51 -21.50
C VAL A 225 19.96 -9.65 -21.08
N TYR A 226 19.66 -9.31 -19.84
CA TYR A 226 18.28 -9.17 -19.35
C TYR A 226 17.99 -7.69 -19.10
N TYR A 227 16.85 -7.24 -19.57
CA TYR A 227 16.34 -5.89 -19.38
C TYR A 227 14.86 -5.94 -19.03
N GLU A 228 14.46 -5.17 -18.05
CA GLU A 228 13.06 -4.92 -17.72
C GLU A 228 12.83 -3.44 -17.44
N GLU A 229 11.63 -2.99 -17.73
CA GLU A 229 11.15 -1.62 -17.53
C GLU A 229 9.67 -1.65 -17.17
N SER A 230 9.27 -0.84 -16.20
CA SER A 230 7.87 -0.64 -15.84
C SER A 230 7.57 0.85 -15.68
N HIS A 231 6.35 1.24 -16.06
CA HIS A 231 5.81 2.56 -15.81
C HIS A 231 4.47 2.41 -15.09
N GLU A 232 4.51 2.62 -13.81
CA GLU A 232 3.42 2.40 -12.85
C GLU A 232 3.36 3.53 -11.85
N ASP A 233 2.24 3.69 -11.17
CA ASP A 233 2.12 4.65 -10.07
C ASP A 233 1.01 4.25 -9.10
N VAL A 234 0.90 4.99 -8.01
CA VAL A 234 -0.11 4.80 -6.97
C VAL A 234 -0.83 6.11 -6.73
N PHE A 235 -2.16 6.10 -6.75
CA PHE A 235 -2.96 7.29 -6.52
C PHE A 235 -4.04 7.08 -5.47
N VAL A 236 -4.18 8.03 -4.57
CA VAL A 236 -5.32 8.10 -3.65
C VAL A 236 -6.44 8.89 -4.31
N LEU A 237 -7.65 8.31 -4.34
CA LEU A 237 -8.82 8.97 -4.90
C LEU A 237 -9.27 10.13 -4.00
N ALA A 238 -9.26 11.35 -4.51
CA ALA A 238 -9.56 12.57 -3.75
C ALA A 238 -10.93 12.54 -3.05
N ASN A 239 -11.93 11.89 -3.68
CA ASN A 239 -13.27 11.72 -3.12
C ASN A 239 -13.38 10.59 -2.07
N LYS A 240 -12.33 9.79 -1.90
CA LYS A 240 -12.27 8.64 -0.98
C LYS A 240 -11.16 8.75 0.07
N LYS A 241 -10.55 9.92 0.22
CA LYS A 241 -9.46 10.16 1.18
C LYS A 241 -9.81 9.80 2.63
N LYS A 242 -11.08 9.90 3.01
CA LYS A 242 -11.60 9.48 4.32
C LYS A 242 -11.54 7.96 4.56
N ALA A 243 -11.34 7.17 3.50
CA ALA A 243 -11.22 5.72 3.57
C ALA A 243 -9.79 5.26 3.89
N ILE A 244 -8.93 6.17 4.31
CA ILE A 244 -7.57 5.91 4.77
C ILE A 244 -7.38 6.64 6.10
N GLN A 245 -6.87 5.93 7.11
CA GLN A 245 -6.48 6.50 8.40
C GLN A 245 -5.11 5.95 8.80
N MET A 246 -4.26 6.79 9.38
CA MET A 246 -2.90 6.41 9.73
C MET A 246 -2.50 6.87 11.12
N SER A 247 -1.70 6.01 11.79
CA SER A 247 -0.96 6.37 12.99
C SER A 247 0.53 6.33 12.67
N VAL A 248 1.23 7.42 12.93
CA VAL A 248 2.64 7.64 12.58
C VAL A 248 3.39 8.07 13.82
N GLU A 249 4.66 7.70 13.92
CA GLU A 249 5.57 8.16 14.98
C GLU A 249 5.63 9.70 15.01
N ALA A 250 5.73 10.27 16.20
CA ALA A 250 5.72 11.71 16.46
C ALA A 250 6.88 12.48 15.80
#